data_eb57e27569805b407b6b965a501e478d
#
_entry.id   eb57e27569805b407b6b965a501e478d
#
_cell.length_a   1.000
_cell.length_b   1.000
_cell.length_c   1.000
_cell.angle_alpha   90.00
_cell.angle_beta   90.00
_cell.angle_gamma   90.00
#
_symmetry.space_group_name_H-M   'P 1'
#
loop_
_entity.id
_entity.type
_entity.pdbx_description
1 polymer ?
#
loop_
_entity_poly.entity_id
_entity_poly.type
_entity_poly.pdbx_seq_one_letter_code
_entity_poly.pdbx_strand_id
1 'polypeptide(L)'
;MNAGSGQLPRLDVVIGNNFGHLPMFVGAEKGIFKNHGIDAHMKVVDTGTDMVNAMHNGEAQIGDMSVTTFLKAVHSGEPFKVIGIIMNDATRDNADEPLGIVTRKGSGINAGKVADLKGKRIGLARGQTSDEYFKMVLRRAGMKYEDLTIENIWSQFGLAPRRARSMRWCRGSPMSRRCLSRSPIRSWSSVEAITCPM
;
A
#
# COMPACT_ATOMS: atom_id res chain seq x y z
N MET A 1 26.95 13.68 38.46
CA MET A 1 26.40 13.09 37.23
C MET A 1 25.36 12.08 37.65
N ASN A 2 24.08 12.43 37.62
CA ASN A 2 22.98 11.54 38.03
C ASN A 2 22.82 10.47 36.97
N ALA A 3 23.16 9.24 37.28
CA ALA A 3 22.70 8.06 36.56
C ALA A 3 21.20 7.90 36.85
N GLY A 4 20.36 8.62 36.09
CA GLY A 4 18.92 8.45 36.11
C GLY A 4 18.55 7.05 35.63
N SER A 5 17.63 6.43 36.33
CA SER A 5 16.98 5.13 36.10
C SER A 5 16.94 4.74 34.63
N GLY A 6 17.55 3.59 34.29
CA GLY A 6 17.86 3.09 32.97
C GLY A 6 16.65 2.75 32.05
N GLN A 7 15.63 3.58 32.04
CA GLN A 7 14.52 3.46 31.13
C GLN A 7 14.85 4.25 29.84
N LEU A 8 14.87 3.55 28.71
CA LEU A 8 15.08 4.16 27.41
C LEU A 8 13.95 5.14 27.09
N PRO A 9 14.23 6.26 26.40
CA PRO A 9 13.19 7.17 25.94
C PRO A 9 12.23 6.45 25.00
N ARG A 10 10.94 6.54 25.30
CA ARG A 10 9.86 5.99 24.49
C ARG A 10 9.65 6.82 23.25
N LEU A 11 9.48 6.14 22.11
CA LEU A 11 9.17 6.74 20.83
C LEU A 11 8.00 5.98 20.19
N ASP A 12 6.86 6.62 20.03
CA ASP A 12 5.70 6.05 19.35
C ASP A 12 5.80 6.34 17.85
N VAL A 13 5.76 5.27 17.06
CA VAL A 13 5.96 5.30 15.60
C VAL A 13 4.73 4.74 14.91
N VAL A 14 4.12 5.49 14.00
CA VAL A 14 3.02 5.00 13.17
C VAL A 14 3.56 4.50 11.83
N ILE A 15 3.15 3.29 11.45
CA ILE A 15 3.61 2.60 10.24
C ILE A 15 2.45 1.93 9.52
N GLY A 16 2.63 1.64 8.23
CA GLY A 16 1.65 0.90 7.42
C GLY A 16 1.85 -0.61 7.47
N ASN A 17 0.86 -1.33 6.95
CA ASN A 17 0.86 -2.79 6.88
C ASN A 17 1.22 -3.28 5.47
N ASN A 18 2.42 -2.96 4.99
CA ASN A 18 2.92 -3.41 3.70
C ASN A 18 4.46 -3.53 3.70
N PHE A 19 5.01 -4.11 2.63
CA PHE A 19 6.44 -4.36 2.52
C PHE A 19 7.33 -3.11 2.59
N GLY A 20 6.82 -1.95 2.20
CA GLY A 20 7.55 -0.68 2.30
C GLY A 20 7.97 -0.32 3.72
N HIS A 21 7.24 -0.82 4.72
CA HIS A 21 7.51 -0.58 6.13
C HIS A 21 8.34 -1.69 6.79
N LEU A 22 8.77 -2.72 6.02
CA LEU A 22 9.51 -3.87 6.55
C LEU A 22 10.77 -3.49 7.36
N PRO A 23 11.59 -2.51 6.95
CA PRO A 23 12.76 -2.12 7.73
C PRO A 23 12.43 -1.69 9.15
N MET A 24 11.29 -1.01 9.37
CA MET A 24 10.84 -0.59 10.69
C MET A 24 10.45 -1.78 11.57
N PHE A 25 9.73 -2.76 11.00
CA PHE A 25 9.38 -3.99 11.71
C PHE A 25 10.63 -4.78 12.10
N VAL A 26 11.58 -4.95 11.18
CA VAL A 26 12.84 -5.64 11.43
C VAL A 26 13.65 -4.90 12.51
N GLY A 27 13.70 -3.57 12.45
CA GLY A 27 14.38 -2.74 13.43
C GLY A 27 13.84 -2.93 14.85
N ALA A 28 12.52 -3.00 14.98
CA ALA A 28 11.87 -3.25 16.26
C ALA A 28 12.10 -4.69 16.74
N GLU A 29 11.85 -5.68 15.91
CA GLU A 29 11.94 -7.11 16.25
C GLU A 29 13.38 -7.53 16.60
N LYS A 30 14.36 -7.02 15.87
CA LYS A 30 15.79 -7.28 16.13
C LYS A 30 16.38 -6.43 17.24
N GLY A 31 15.60 -5.57 17.89
CA GLY A 31 16.07 -4.71 18.96
C GLY A 31 17.07 -3.63 18.52
N ILE A 32 17.11 -3.30 17.22
CA ILE A 32 18.06 -2.31 16.70
C ILE A 32 17.82 -0.95 17.35
N PHE A 33 16.56 -0.53 17.50
CA PHE A 33 16.25 0.72 18.18
C PHE A 33 16.72 0.74 19.63
N LYS A 34 16.52 -0.35 20.37
CA LYS A 34 16.99 -0.49 21.75
C LYS A 34 18.51 -0.41 21.86
N ASN A 35 19.23 -1.02 20.92
CA ASN A 35 20.70 -0.95 20.87
C ASN A 35 21.19 0.48 20.61
N HIS A 36 20.35 1.34 20.01
CA HIS A 36 20.61 2.76 19.83
C HIS A 36 19.98 3.65 20.91
N GLY A 37 19.52 3.06 22.00
CA GLY A 37 19.01 3.82 23.15
C GLY A 37 17.58 4.33 22.98
N ILE A 38 16.76 3.70 22.14
CA ILE A 38 15.36 4.09 21.86
C ILE A 38 14.44 2.92 22.13
N ASP A 39 13.36 3.15 22.91
CA ASP A 39 12.27 2.20 23.07
C ASP A 39 11.16 2.54 22.08
N ALA A 40 11.24 1.98 20.87
CA ALA A 40 10.33 2.27 19.77
C ALA A 40 9.08 1.38 19.82
N HIS A 41 7.92 2.01 19.86
CA HIS A 41 6.60 1.36 19.88
C HIS A 41 5.90 1.57 18.53
N MET A 42 5.68 0.47 17.80
CA MET A 42 5.08 0.50 16.46
C MET A 42 3.55 0.43 16.55
N LYS A 43 2.86 1.44 16.01
CA LYS A 43 1.42 1.46 15.80
C LYS A 43 1.13 1.25 14.32
N VAL A 44 0.52 0.11 13.99
CA VAL A 44 0.17 -0.21 12.60
C VAL A 44 -1.17 0.41 12.25
N VAL A 45 -1.23 1.09 11.12
CA VAL A 45 -2.47 1.67 10.56
C VAL A 45 -2.63 1.31 9.09
N ASP A 46 -3.84 1.43 8.59
CA ASP A 46 -4.16 0.97 7.23
C ASP A 46 -3.89 2.03 6.16
N THR A 47 -4.00 3.32 6.48
CA THR A 47 -3.92 4.37 5.47
C THR A 47 -2.92 5.46 5.82
N GLY A 48 -2.41 6.15 4.79
CA GLY A 48 -1.58 7.34 4.99
C GLY A 48 -2.32 8.46 5.72
N THR A 49 -3.64 8.56 5.55
CA THR A 49 -4.48 9.51 6.28
C THR A 49 -4.50 9.19 7.77
N ASP A 50 -4.60 7.90 8.13
CA ASP A 50 -4.56 7.50 9.54
C ASP A 50 -3.19 7.80 10.18
N MET A 51 -2.10 7.68 9.40
CA MET A 51 -0.76 8.07 9.85
C MET A 51 -0.70 9.57 10.16
N VAL A 52 -1.21 10.40 9.23
CA VAL A 52 -1.26 11.85 9.41
C VAL A 52 -2.08 12.19 10.65
N ASN A 53 -3.26 11.59 10.80
CA ASN A 53 -4.13 11.81 11.96
C ASN A 53 -3.46 11.42 13.28
N ALA A 54 -2.79 10.27 13.32
CA ALA A 54 -2.09 9.81 14.52
C ALA A 54 -0.97 10.77 14.95
N MET A 55 -0.21 11.31 13.97
CA MET A 55 0.82 12.30 14.25
C MET A 55 0.23 13.65 14.64
N HIS A 56 -0.83 14.11 13.95
CA HIS A 56 -1.53 15.34 14.25
C HIS A 56 -2.09 15.35 15.68
N ASN A 57 -2.66 14.22 16.10
CA ASN A 57 -3.23 14.06 17.44
C ASN A 57 -2.18 13.82 18.53
N GLY A 58 -0.88 13.76 18.18
CA GLY A 58 0.19 13.49 19.14
C GLY A 58 0.28 12.03 19.60
N GLU A 59 -0.44 11.10 18.94
CA GLU A 59 -0.40 9.68 19.26
C GLU A 59 0.90 9.00 18.78
N ALA A 60 1.61 9.62 17.85
CA ALA A 60 2.92 9.19 17.38
C ALA A 60 3.81 10.40 17.05
N GLN A 61 5.09 10.29 17.38
CA GLN A 61 6.09 11.32 17.09
C GLN A 61 6.71 11.14 15.70
N ILE A 62 6.72 9.90 15.20
CA ILE A 62 7.29 9.56 13.89
C ILE A 62 6.25 8.80 13.08
N GLY A 63 6.19 9.12 11.76
CA GLY A 63 5.40 8.38 10.78
C GLY A 63 6.28 7.89 9.63
N ASP A 64 6.22 6.59 9.34
CA ASP A 64 6.81 6.01 8.14
C ASP A 64 5.76 6.04 7.04
N MET A 65 5.79 7.05 6.21
CA MET A 65 4.77 7.32 5.19
C MET A 65 5.38 7.53 3.80
N SER A 66 4.54 7.35 2.79
CA SER A 66 4.95 7.65 1.41
C SER A 66 5.17 9.15 1.20
N VAL A 67 6.05 9.48 0.26
CA VAL A 67 6.29 10.88 -0.15
C VAL A 67 4.97 11.58 -0.56
N THR A 68 4.08 10.87 -1.24
CA THR A 68 2.76 11.39 -1.64
C THR A 68 1.92 11.80 -0.42
N THR A 69 1.88 10.96 0.61
CA THR A 69 1.16 11.25 1.86
C THR A 69 1.79 12.45 2.58
N PHE A 70 3.12 12.46 2.69
CA PHE A 70 3.88 13.56 3.31
C PHE A 70 3.59 14.90 2.61
N LEU A 71 3.73 14.95 1.28
CA LEU A 71 3.50 16.18 0.52
C LEU A 71 2.07 16.71 0.66
N LYS A 72 1.07 15.83 0.67
CA LYS A 72 -0.32 16.20 0.92
C LYS A 72 -0.52 16.77 2.32
N ALA A 73 0.07 16.15 3.34
CA ALA A 73 -0.02 16.62 4.72
C ALA A 73 0.59 18.01 4.87
N VAL A 74 1.81 18.22 4.37
CA VAL A 74 2.49 19.53 4.43
C VAL A 74 1.71 20.59 3.64
N HIS A 75 1.16 20.23 2.46
CA HIS A 75 0.32 21.15 1.69
C HIS A 75 -0.96 21.54 2.45
N SER A 76 -1.47 20.65 3.30
CA SER A 76 -2.62 20.93 4.18
C SER A 76 -2.27 21.69 5.47
N GLY A 77 -0.99 22.04 5.66
CA GLY A 77 -0.52 22.84 6.80
C GLY A 77 0.10 22.04 7.95
N GLU A 78 0.27 20.72 7.81
CA GLU A 78 0.93 19.92 8.84
C GLU A 78 2.43 20.28 8.94
N PRO A 79 2.98 20.50 10.16
CA PRO A 79 4.35 20.94 10.34
C PRO A 79 5.34 19.78 10.33
N PHE A 80 5.15 18.81 9.43
CA PHE A 80 5.99 17.62 9.37
C PHE A 80 7.32 17.88 8.68
N LYS A 81 8.36 17.13 9.10
CA LYS A 81 9.70 17.19 8.52
C LYS A 81 10.17 15.77 8.19
N VAL A 82 10.84 15.64 7.05
CA VAL A 82 11.53 14.38 6.71
C VAL A 82 12.82 14.30 7.52
N ILE A 83 13.00 13.22 8.26
CA ILE A 83 14.20 12.95 9.06
C ILE A 83 15.09 11.85 8.45
N GLY A 84 14.55 11.05 7.55
CA GLY A 84 15.28 9.99 6.86
C GLY A 84 14.46 9.33 5.78
N ILE A 85 15.12 8.55 4.94
CA ILE A 85 14.51 7.74 3.90
C ILE A 85 14.67 6.28 4.29
N ILE A 86 13.57 5.56 4.44
CA ILE A 86 13.55 4.15 4.84
C ILE A 86 13.75 3.25 3.62
N MET A 87 13.10 3.59 2.50
CA MET A 87 13.17 2.81 1.28
C MET A 87 13.05 3.74 0.06
N ASN A 88 13.82 3.44 -0.96
CA ASN A 88 13.66 4.04 -2.29
C ASN A 88 12.97 3.05 -3.22
N ASP A 89 12.12 3.59 -4.09
CA ASP A 89 11.64 2.85 -5.25
C ASP A 89 12.78 2.62 -6.25
N ALA A 90 12.58 1.72 -7.23
CA ALA A 90 13.56 1.45 -8.26
C ALA A 90 13.97 2.74 -8.99
N THR A 91 15.29 2.96 -9.10
CA THR A 91 15.87 4.18 -9.65
C THR A 91 16.58 3.98 -10.98
N ARG A 92 16.57 2.75 -11.51
CA ARG A 92 17.28 2.37 -12.75
C ARG A 92 16.32 1.72 -13.73
N ASP A 93 16.56 1.94 -15.00
CA ASP A 93 15.92 1.19 -16.09
C ASP A 93 16.15 -0.31 -15.88
N ASN A 94 15.12 -1.11 -16.04
CA ASN A 94 15.10 -2.55 -15.81
C ASN A 94 15.35 -3.01 -14.36
N ALA A 95 15.23 -2.12 -13.38
CA ALA A 95 15.13 -2.53 -11.99
C ALA A 95 13.72 -3.01 -11.69
N ASP A 96 13.56 -3.86 -10.67
CA ASP A 96 12.25 -4.29 -10.21
C ASP A 96 11.39 -3.08 -9.84
N GLU A 97 10.32 -2.86 -10.61
CA GLU A 97 9.44 -1.72 -10.39
C GLU A 97 8.43 -2.06 -9.29
N PRO A 98 8.35 -1.26 -8.23
CA PRO A 98 7.44 -1.53 -7.11
C PRO A 98 5.98 -1.26 -7.46
N LEU A 99 5.72 -0.50 -8.54
CA LEU A 99 4.38 -0.15 -9.00
C LEU A 99 4.15 -0.66 -10.42
N GLY A 100 3.08 -1.39 -10.62
CA GLY A 100 2.70 -1.91 -11.92
C GLY A 100 1.19 -2.01 -12.07
N ILE A 101 0.73 -1.97 -13.32
CA ILE A 101 -0.66 -2.28 -13.67
C ILE A 101 -0.71 -3.75 -14.02
N VAL A 102 -1.43 -4.53 -13.21
CA VAL A 102 -1.58 -5.97 -13.42
C VAL A 102 -2.97 -6.29 -13.95
N THR A 103 -3.04 -7.21 -14.90
CA THR A 103 -4.29 -7.67 -15.48
C THR A 103 -4.40 -9.18 -15.45
N ARG A 104 -5.61 -9.69 -15.53
CA ARG A 104 -5.86 -11.12 -15.63
C ARG A 104 -5.54 -11.59 -17.05
N LYS A 105 -4.91 -12.75 -17.17
CA LYS A 105 -4.70 -13.42 -18.46
C LYS A 105 -6.03 -13.56 -19.20
N GLY A 106 -6.05 -13.23 -20.48
CA GLY A 106 -7.25 -13.25 -21.32
C GLY A 106 -8.21 -12.08 -21.07
N SER A 107 -7.76 -11.00 -20.47
CA SER A 107 -8.54 -9.77 -20.27
C SER A 107 -8.76 -8.95 -21.55
N GLY A 108 -8.02 -9.25 -22.61
CA GLY A 108 -7.99 -8.44 -23.85
C GLY A 108 -7.14 -7.17 -23.71
N ILE A 109 -6.34 -7.06 -22.65
CA ILE A 109 -5.43 -5.93 -22.42
C ILE A 109 -4.03 -6.42 -22.73
N ASN A 110 -3.33 -5.75 -23.65
CA ASN A 110 -1.97 -6.10 -24.04
C ASN A 110 -0.94 -5.36 -23.22
N ALA A 111 0.19 -6.03 -22.95
CA ALA A 111 1.30 -5.41 -22.25
C ALA A 111 1.79 -4.15 -23.00
N GLY A 112 2.03 -3.06 -22.25
CA GLY A 112 2.44 -1.78 -22.80
C GLY A 112 1.37 -0.95 -23.48
N LYS A 113 0.17 -1.49 -23.72
CA LYS A 113 -0.94 -0.76 -24.38
C LYS A 113 -1.93 -0.19 -23.38
N VAL A 114 -1.61 0.97 -22.83
CA VAL A 114 -2.46 1.66 -21.84
C VAL A 114 -3.84 2.00 -22.43
N ALA A 115 -3.95 2.25 -23.73
CA ALA A 115 -5.21 2.54 -24.42
C ALA A 115 -6.25 1.40 -24.29
N ASP A 116 -5.80 0.15 -24.14
CA ASP A 116 -6.68 -1.01 -23.96
C ASP A 116 -7.46 -0.95 -22.61
N LEU A 117 -7.08 -0.05 -21.71
CA LEU A 117 -7.75 0.17 -20.43
C LEU A 117 -9.04 0.98 -20.59
N LYS A 118 -9.26 1.66 -21.70
CA LYS A 118 -10.45 2.50 -21.92
C LYS A 118 -11.75 1.73 -21.67
N GLY A 119 -12.63 2.31 -20.86
CA GLY A 119 -13.89 1.69 -20.44
C GLY A 119 -13.77 0.51 -19.49
N LYS A 120 -12.55 0.19 -19.00
CA LYS A 120 -12.34 -0.91 -18.05
C LYS A 120 -12.53 -0.45 -16.60
N ARG A 121 -12.77 -1.44 -15.73
CA ARG A 121 -12.83 -1.25 -14.28
C ARG A 121 -11.45 -1.48 -13.70
N ILE A 122 -10.95 -0.49 -12.97
CA ILE A 122 -9.62 -0.48 -12.38
C ILE A 122 -9.75 -0.40 -10.87
N GLY A 123 -9.17 -1.38 -10.17
CA GLY A 123 -9.06 -1.36 -8.71
C GLY A 123 -7.77 -0.70 -8.28
N LEU A 124 -7.86 0.32 -7.44
CA LEU A 124 -6.70 0.98 -6.84
C LEU A 124 -7.05 1.65 -5.51
N ALA A 125 -6.03 2.00 -4.74
CA ALA A 125 -6.20 2.76 -3.51
C ALA A 125 -6.22 4.27 -3.84
N ARG A 126 -7.42 4.86 -3.87
CA ARG A 126 -7.60 6.28 -4.21
C ARG A 126 -6.84 7.19 -3.23
N GLY A 127 -6.24 8.24 -3.76
CA GLY A 127 -5.52 9.25 -2.99
C GLY A 127 -4.12 8.80 -2.51
N GLN A 128 -3.70 7.58 -2.83
CA GLN A 128 -2.40 7.02 -2.48
C GLN A 128 -1.41 7.08 -3.65
N THR A 129 -0.19 6.63 -3.42
CA THR A 129 0.88 6.62 -4.43
C THR A 129 0.47 5.90 -5.72
N SER A 130 -0.24 4.76 -5.62
CA SER A 130 -0.73 4.02 -6.77
C SER A 130 -1.72 4.82 -7.63
N ASP A 131 -2.57 5.64 -7.01
CA ASP A 131 -3.52 6.51 -7.69
C ASP A 131 -2.81 7.62 -8.47
N GLU A 132 -1.85 8.29 -7.84
CA GLU A 132 -1.08 9.36 -8.48
C GLU A 132 -0.20 8.81 -9.62
N TYR A 133 0.44 7.66 -9.40
CA TYR A 133 1.18 6.96 -10.46
C TYR A 133 0.27 6.63 -11.64
N PHE A 134 -0.90 6.07 -11.37
CA PHE A 134 -1.86 5.71 -12.42
C PHE A 134 -2.34 6.93 -13.22
N LYS A 135 -2.62 8.05 -12.56
CA LYS A 135 -2.94 9.32 -13.23
C LYS A 135 -1.81 9.80 -14.14
N MET A 136 -0.55 9.65 -13.71
CA MET A 136 0.61 9.99 -14.56
C MET A 136 0.68 9.09 -15.79
N VAL A 137 0.47 7.78 -15.65
CA VAL A 137 0.44 6.82 -16.77
C VAL A 137 -0.65 7.19 -17.77
N LEU A 138 -1.87 7.51 -17.29
CA LEU A 138 -2.97 7.92 -18.17
C LEU A 138 -2.66 9.22 -18.92
N ARG A 139 -2.12 10.24 -18.24
CA ARG A 139 -1.72 11.49 -18.90
C ARG A 139 -0.71 11.27 -20.02
N ARG A 140 0.31 10.41 -19.80
CA ARG A 140 1.28 10.05 -20.84
C ARG A 140 0.64 9.34 -22.05
N ALA A 141 -0.39 8.55 -21.79
CA ALA A 141 -1.15 7.86 -22.84
C ALA A 141 -2.24 8.73 -23.49
N GLY A 142 -2.36 10.01 -23.14
CA GLY A 142 -3.40 10.90 -23.64
C GLY A 142 -4.81 10.53 -23.19
N MET A 143 -4.94 9.76 -22.10
CA MET A 143 -6.21 9.32 -21.53
C MET A 143 -6.60 10.14 -20.32
N LYS A 144 -7.91 10.26 -20.11
CA LYS A 144 -8.47 10.90 -18.92
C LYS A 144 -8.83 9.87 -17.85
N TYR A 145 -8.82 10.29 -16.61
CA TYR A 145 -9.19 9.43 -15.48
C TYR A 145 -10.66 8.99 -15.56
N GLU A 146 -11.51 9.85 -16.13
CA GLU A 146 -12.93 9.64 -16.35
C GLU A 146 -13.24 8.63 -17.47
N ASP A 147 -12.26 8.30 -18.31
CA ASP A 147 -12.40 7.26 -19.35
C ASP A 147 -12.52 5.85 -18.76
N LEU A 148 -12.37 5.70 -17.44
CA LEU A 148 -12.33 4.44 -16.72
C LEU A 148 -13.31 4.44 -15.55
N THR A 149 -13.67 3.25 -15.10
CA THR A 149 -14.40 3.07 -13.84
C THR A 149 -13.41 2.72 -12.74
N ILE A 150 -13.17 3.65 -11.82
CA ILE A 150 -12.22 3.44 -10.72
C ILE A 150 -12.93 2.91 -9.49
N GLU A 151 -12.52 1.74 -9.03
CA GLU A 151 -12.98 1.13 -7.79
C GLU A 151 -11.93 1.33 -6.70
N ASN A 152 -12.35 1.92 -5.56
CA ASN A 152 -11.46 2.08 -4.43
C ASN A 152 -11.32 0.75 -3.69
N ILE A 153 -10.18 0.10 -3.86
CA ILE A 153 -9.87 -1.19 -3.24
C ILE A 153 -8.65 -0.98 -2.35
N TRP A 154 -8.87 -0.91 -1.04
CA TRP A 154 -7.79 -0.63 -0.12
C TRP A 154 -7.08 -1.89 0.36
N SER A 155 -7.72 -2.73 1.12
CA SER A 155 -7.10 -3.89 1.76
C SER A 155 -7.31 -5.21 1.03
N GLN A 156 -7.93 -5.21 -0.16
CA GLN A 156 -8.43 -6.41 -0.83
C GLN A 156 -7.79 -6.68 -2.19
N PHE A 157 -6.64 -6.09 -2.50
CA PHE A 157 -6.00 -6.24 -3.80
C PHE A 157 -5.85 -7.71 -4.24
N GLY A 158 -5.48 -8.60 -3.31
CA GLY A 158 -5.37 -10.03 -3.59
C GLY A 158 -6.69 -10.78 -3.72
N LEU A 159 -7.80 -10.21 -3.26
CA LEU A 159 -9.12 -10.86 -3.19
C LEU A 159 -10.13 -10.30 -4.18
N ALA A 160 -9.94 -9.07 -4.69
CA ALA A 160 -10.87 -8.40 -5.58
C ALA A 160 -11.27 -9.22 -6.82
N PRO A 161 -10.35 -9.88 -7.55
CA PRO A 161 -10.70 -10.69 -8.70
C PRO A 161 -11.55 -11.92 -8.37
N ARG A 162 -11.53 -12.40 -7.12
CA ARG A 162 -12.28 -13.60 -6.70
C ARG A 162 -13.71 -13.29 -6.26
N ARG A 163 -13.96 -12.10 -5.69
CA ARG A 163 -15.28 -11.74 -5.15
C ARG A 163 -16.29 -11.28 -6.20
N ALA A 164 -15.85 -10.84 -7.36
CA ALA A 164 -16.76 -10.44 -8.44
C ALA A 164 -17.64 -11.58 -8.99
N ARG A 165 -17.45 -12.82 -8.56
CA ARG A 165 -18.19 -14.00 -9.05
C ARG A 165 -19.13 -14.68 -8.07
N SER A 166 -19.19 -14.34 -6.79
CA SER A 166 -20.04 -15.12 -5.86
C SER A 166 -20.55 -14.35 -4.65
N MET A 167 -21.23 -13.24 -4.84
CA MET A 167 -22.19 -12.81 -3.84
C MET A 167 -23.58 -13.34 -4.20
N ARG A 168 -23.77 -14.66 -4.17
CA ARG A 168 -25.07 -15.21 -3.78
C ARG A 168 -25.06 -15.30 -2.26
N TRP A 169 -25.68 -14.35 -1.65
CA TRP A 169 -26.08 -14.47 -0.25
C TRP A 169 -27.05 -15.66 -0.13
N CYS A 170 -26.61 -16.78 0.37
CA CYS A 170 -27.53 -17.79 0.91
C CYS A 170 -28.14 -17.23 2.20
N ARG A 171 -29.32 -16.59 2.08
CA ARG A 171 -30.18 -16.35 3.24
C ARG A 171 -30.69 -17.69 3.70
N GLY A 172 -30.34 -18.05 4.93
CA GLY A 172 -31.07 -18.99 5.76
C GLY A 172 -30.84 -20.47 5.48
N SER A 173 -29.89 -21.05 6.21
CA SER A 173 -30.01 -22.40 6.77
C SER A 173 -28.85 -22.68 7.73
N PRO A 174 -29.08 -23.47 8.82
CA PRO A 174 -28.09 -23.64 9.87
C PRO A 174 -26.92 -24.50 9.41
N MET A 175 -25.76 -24.24 10.00
CA MET A 175 -24.46 -24.85 9.82
C MET A 175 -24.52 -26.34 9.47
N SER A 176 -24.25 -26.71 8.23
CA SER A 176 -23.76 -28.03 7.89
C SER A 176 -22.30 -27.93 7.44
N ARG A 177 -21.45 -28.70 8.08
CA ARG A 177 -19.98 -28.77 7.96
C ARG A 177 -19.49 -29.37 6.61
N ARG A 178 -19.97 -28.88 5.46
CA ARG A 178 -19.56 -29.40 4.14
C ARG A 178 -19.43 -28.35 3.06
N CYS A 179 -18.64 -27.30 3.31
CA CYS A 179 -18.19 -26.39 2.25
C CYS A 179 -16.72 -25.98 2.40
N LEU A 180 -15.89 -26.92 2.84
CA LEU A 180 -14.43 -26.83 2.73
C LEU A 180 -13.96 -27.78 1.63
N SER A 181 -14.39 -27.57 0.39
CA SER A 181 -13.69 -28.14 -0.75
C SER A 181 -12.46 -27.28 -1.04
N ARG A 182 -11.31 -27.83 -0.72
CA ARG A 182 -9.99 -27.35 -1.08
C ARG A 182 -9.92 -27.10 -2.59
N SER A 183 -9.93 -25.84 -3.00
CA SER A 183 -9.42 -25.49 -4.33
C SER A 183 -7.95 -25.14 -4.18
N PRO A 184 -7.04 -25.78 -4.92
CA PRO A 184 -5.62 -25.53 -4.83
C PRO A 184 -5.34 -24.09 -5.26
N ILE A 185 -4.45 -23.43 -4.53
CA ILE A 185 -3.85 -22.15 -4.88
C ILE A 185 -3.20 -22.34 -6.26
N ARG A 186 -3.83 -21.84 -7.30
CA ARG A 186 -3.19 -21.79 -8.61
C ARG A 186 -2.08 -20.75 -8.53
N SER A 187 -0.88 -21.16 -8.93
CA SER A 187 0.35 -20.39 -8.92
C SER A 187 0.19 -19.01 -9.58
N TRP A 188 0.98 -18.06 -9.14
CA TRP A 188 1.10 -16.70 -9.67
C TRP A 188 1.51 -16.62 -11.17
N SER A 189 1.78 -17.75 -11.82
CA SER A 189 2.18 -17.87 -13.22
C SER A 189 1.15 -17.40 -14.27
N SER A 190 -0.01 -16.88 -13.86
CA SER A 190 -1.08 -16.45 -14.77
C SER A 190 -1.36 -14.93 -14.72
N VAL A 191 -0.47 -14.12 -14.16
CA VAL A 191 -0.60 -12.66 -14.07
C VAL A 191 0.43 -12.03 -15.01
N GLU A 192 -0.03 -11.21 -15.94
CA GLU A 192 0.83 -10.42 -16.82
C GLU A 192 0.92 -8.99 -16.26
N ALA A 193 2.12 -8.51 -16.03
CA ALA A 193 2.37 -7.13 -15.63
C ALA A 193 2.45 -6.24 -16.87
N ILE A 194 1.78 -5.11 -16.84
CA ILE A 194 1.93 -4.05 -17.83
C ILE A 194 2.98 -3.11 -17.26
N THR A 195 4.21 -3.22 -17.73
CA THR A 195 5.25 -2.24 -17.44
C THR A 195 5.14 -1.09 -18.43
N CYS A 196 5.03 0.13 -17.95
CA CYS A 196 5.18 1.33 -18.77
C CYS A 196 6.62 1.82 -18.58
N PRO A 197 7.45 1.87 -19.62
CA PRO A 197 8.75 2.51 -19.54
C PRO A 197 8.56 3.99 -19.18
N MET A 198 9.33 4.46 -18.22
CA MET A 198 9.38 5.88 -17.83
C MET A 198 10.02 6.74 -18.91
#